data_a363adb606bf6dc6a63fdbc5c91be577
#
_entry.id   a363adb606bf6dc6a63fdbc5c91be577
#
_cell.length_a   1.000
_cell.length_b   1.000
_cell.length_c   1.000
_cell.angle_alpha   90.00
_cell.angle_beta   90.00
_cell.angle_gamma   90.00
#
_symmetry.space_group_name_H-M   'P 1'
#
loop_
_entity.id
_entity.type
_entity.pdbx_description
1 polymer ?
#
loop_
_entity_poly.entity_id
_entity_poly.type
_entity_poly.pdbx_seq_one_letter_code
_entity_poly.pdbx_strand_id
1 'polypeptide(L)'
;VKVGRSAVAMEAAHSHTGALAGRYEVYRAAFKKAGVIELSGYEEFISACKAMSILKKTVPGRRVMIITDGGGMGVNIADACASLGLEVEPLPEKAKEQLSLLLPRFCSVANPMDLTGSATDELFAEALEKTLDTGGYDIAIVAALWGPPALTDELAHLISEKAELANKPVIICSPGGVYTRAKTALFRKYGLPVFPSPESAARAASIVCRGGRRA
;
A
#
# COMPACT_ATOMS: atom_id res chain seq x y z
N VAL A 1 11.56 14.92 -4.59
CA VAL A 1 12.94 14.46 -4.32
C VAL A 1 13.92 15.62 -4.51
N LYS A 2 14.75 15.90 -3.53
CA LYS A 2 15.87 16.86 -3.65
C LYS A 2 17.16 16.08 -3.77
N VAL A 3 17.86 16.26 -4.88
CA VAL A 3 19.22 15.70 -5.11
C VAL A 3 20.31 16.67 -4.64
N GLY A 4 21.56 16.24 -4.63
CA GLY A 4 22.70 17.03 -4.14
C GLY A 4 22.73 17.09 -2.61
N ARG A 5 22.53 15.96 -1.93
CA ARG A 5 22.55 15.85 -0.47
C ARG A 5 23.95 15.65 0.11
N SER A 6 24.82 14.96 -0.61
CA SER A 6 26.21 14.73 -0.23
C SER A 6 27.14 15.75 -0.89
N ALA A 7 28.33 15.95 -0.34
CA ALA A 7 29.34 16.84 -0.91
C ALA A 7 29.68 16.47 -2.37
N VAL A 8 29.84 15.18 -2.65
CA VAL A 8 30.10 14.69 -4.01
C VAL A 8 28.96 15.00 -4.96
N ALA A 9 27.71 14.81 -4.50
CA ALA A 9 26.53 15.11 -5.33
C ALA A 9 26.31 16.62 -5.54
N MET A 10 26.71 17.46 -4.58
CA MET A 10 26.67 18.91 -4.74
C MET A 10 27.70 19.39 -5.76
N GLU A 11 28.92 18.86 -5.72
CA GLU A 11 29.97 19.17 -6.69
C GLU A 11 29.58 18.74 -8.12
N ALA A 12 29.03 17.53 -8.27
CA ALA A 12 28.51 17.05 -9.54
C ALA A 12 27.37 17.94 -10.07
N ALA A 13 26.44 18.35 -9.21
CA ALA A 13 25.34 19.25 -9.59
C ALA A 13 25.85 20.62 -10.04
N HIS A 14 26.85 21.17 -9.34
CA HIS A 14 27.49 22.44 -9.70
C HIS A 14 28.15 22.37 -11.07
N SER A 15 28.93 21.33 -11.36
CA SER A 15 29.58 21.17 -12.65
C SER A 15 28.57 20.97 -13.80
N HIS A 16 27.42 20.37 -13.51
CA HIS A 16 26.41 20.07 -14.53
C HIS A 16 25.48 21.25 -14.86
N THR A 17 25.11 22.06 -13.87
CA THR A 17 24.13 23.14 -14.03
C THR A 17 24.72 24.54 -13.96
N GLY A 18 25.98 24.69 -13.59
CA GLY A 18 26.64 25.98 -13.37
C GLY A 18 26.09 26.79 -12.20
N ALA A 19 25.05 26.29 -11.52
CA ALA A 19 24.39 26.98 -10.42
C ALA A 19 24.86 26.41 -9.06
N LEU A 20 25.05 27.28 -8.08
CA LEU A 20 25.30 26.89 -6.70
C LEU A 20 24.12 26.06 -6.18
N ALA A 21 24.35 24.79 -5.91
CA ALA A 21 23.39 23.96 -5.22
C ALA A 21 23.26 24.47 -3.79
N GLY A 22 22.12 25.06 -3.43
CA GLY A 22 21.87 25.50 -2.07
C GLY A 22 21.96 24.32 -1.08
N ARG A 23 22.32 24.62 0.17
CA ARG A 23 22.49 23.63 1.24
C ARG A 23 21.21 22.82 1.44
N TYR A 24 21.35 21.50 1.51
CA TYR A 24 20.24 20.56 1.64
C TYR A 24 19.37 20.84 2.88
N GLU A 25 20.00 21.23 4.00
CA GLU A 25 19.33 21.51 5.27
C GLU A 25 18.32 22.67 5.15
N VAL A 26 18.64 23.68 4.33
CA VAL A 26 17.76 24.82 4.07
C VAL A 26 16.51 24.38 3.31
N TYR A 27 16.69 23.56 2.27
CA TYR A 27 15.55 22.97 1.54
C TYR A 27 14.69 22.10 2.43
N ARG A 28 15.30 21.25 3.26
CA ARG A 28 14.59 20.38 4.19
C ARG A 28 13.74 21.18 5.19
N ALA A 29 14.29 22.25 5.73
CA ALA A 29 13.55 23.14 6.63
C ALA A 29 12.37 23.82 5.92
N ALA A 30 12.56 24.30 4.68
CA ALA A 30 11.51 24.88 3.87
C ALA A 30 10.42 23.87 3.51
N PHE A 31 10.78 22.65 3.11
CA PHE A 31 9.83 21.59 2.83
C PHE A 31 9.00 21.22 4.05
N LYS A 32 9.64 21.09 5.22
CA LYS A 32 8.94 20.83 6.48
C LYS A 32 7.95 21.94 6.81
N LYS A 33 8.34 23.21 6.68
CA LYS A 33 7.48 24.36 6.93
C LYS A 33 6.32 24.45 5.94
N ALA A 34 6.53 24.07 4.69
CA ALA A 34 5.52 24.08 3.64
C ALA A 34 4.64 22.82 3.59
N GLY A 35 4.82 21.84 4.49
CA GLY A 35 4.08 20.57 4.47
C GLY A 35 4.40 19.69 3.25
N VAL A 36 5.55 19.89 2.60
CA VAL A 36 5.97 19.10 1.44
C VAL A 36 6.49 17.75 1.91
N ILE A 37 5.93 16.66 1.34
CA ILE A 37 6.43 15.31 1.59
C ILE A 37 7.75 15.13 0.84
N GLU A 38 8.85 15.05 1.60
CA GLU A 38 10.14 14.76 1.03
C GLU A 38 10.30 13.25 0.82
N LEU A 39 10.69 12.87 -0.39
CA LEU A 39 10.95 11.49 -0.80
C LEU A 39 12.45 11.25 -0.91
N SER A 40 12.90 10.09 -0.40
CA SER A 40 14.32 9.78 -0.22
C SER A 40 15.04 9.39 -1.50
N GLY A 41 14.30 8.82 -2.46
CA GLY A 41 14.89 8.31 -3.69
C GLY A 41 13.89 8.15 -4.83
N TYR A 42 14.40 7.64 -5.94
CA TYR A 42 13.64 7.51 -7.18
C TYR A 42 12.52 6.47 -7.06
N GLU A 43 12.79 5.34 -6.40
CA GLU A 43 11.81 4.29 -6.16
C GLU A 43 10.60 4.79 -5.33
N GLU A 44 10.88 5.55 -4.28
CA GLU A 44 9.84 6.16 -3.45
C GLU A 44 9.05 7.21 -4.24
N PHE A 45 9.73 7.97 -5.10
CA PHE A 45 9.08 8.95 -5.97
C PHE A 45 8.12 8.29 -6.97
N ILE A 46 8.54 7.22 -7.65
CA ILE A 46 7.69 6.47 -8.58
C ILE A 46 6.48 5.88 -7.85
N SER A 47 6.69 5.28 -6.69
CA SER A 47 5.61 4.71 -5.88
C SER A 47 4.61 5.79 -5.45
N ALA A 48 5.11 6.96 -5.04
CA ALA A 48 4.28 8.11 -4.69
C ALA A 48 3.43 8.60 -5.86
N CYS A 49 4.06 8.85 -6.99
CA CYS A 49 3.36 9.32 -8.19
C CYS A 49 2.28 8.33 -8.62
N LYS A 50 2.58 7.04 -8.61
CA LYS A 50 1.64 5.99 -8.96
C LYS A 50 0.45 5.92 -8.00
N ALA A 51 0.71 5.87 -6.69
CA ALA A 51 -0.36 5.81 -5.70
C ALA A 51 -1.25 7.06 -5.77
N MET A 52 -0.66 8.25 -5.76
CA MET A 52 -1.40 9.50 -5.72
C MET A 52 -2.15 9.82 -7.01
N SER A 53 -1.63 9.44 -8.17
CA SER A 53 -2.32 9.65 -9.45
C SER A 53 -3.58 8.79 -9.59
N ILE A 54 -3.58 7.61 -8.98
CA ILE A 54 -4.72 6.67 -9.05
C ILE A 54 -5.70 6.94 -7.91
N LEU A 55 -5.24 6.95 -6.67
CA LEU A 55 -6.11 7.09 -5.49
C LEU A 55 -6.66 8.50 -5.31
N LYS A 56 -5.91 9.53 -5.71
CA LYS A 56 -6.28 10.96 -5.62
C LYS A 56 -6.72 11.42 -4.23
N LYS A 57 -6.37 10.65 -3.20
CA LYS A 57 -6.71 10.93 -1.80
C LYS A 57 -5.60 10.53 -0.84
N THR A 58 -5.62 11.13 0.33
CA THR A 58 -4.76 10.81 1.45
C THR A 58 -5.60 10.55 2.69
N VAL A 59 -5.05 9.84 3.66
CA VAL A 59 -5.71 9.55 4.93
C VAL A 59 -4.85 10.02 6.10
N PRO A 60 -5.47 10.48 7.20
CA PRO A 60 -4.72 11.01 8.34
C PRO A 60 -4.12 9.93 9.24
N GLY A 61 -4.65 8.72 9.18
CA GLY A 61 -4.24 7.60 10.02
C GLY A 61 -3.11 6.77 9.42
N ARG A 62 -2.66 5.75 10.16
CA ARG A 62 -1.54 4.87 9.79
C ARG A 62 -1.88 3.39 9.93
N ARG A 63 -3.10 3.07 10.32
CA ARG A 63 -3.51 1.69 10.56
C ARG A 63 -3.77 0.99 9.24
N VAL A 64 -2.99 -0.05 8.99
CA VAL A 64 -3.02 -0.82 7.75
C VAL A 64 -3.64 -2.18 8.00
N MET A 65 -4.62 -2.55 7.19
CA MET A 65 -5.10 -3.92 7.08
C MET A 65 -4.37 -4.64 5.95
N ILE A 66 -3.91 -5.85 6.19
CA ILE A 66 -3.26 -6.69 5.18
C ILE A 66 -4.09 -7.94 4.97
N ILE A 67 -4.48 -8.21 3.71
CA ILE A 67 -5.24 -9.40 3.32
C ILE A 67 -4.47 -10.09 2.19
N THR A 68 -4.26 -11.40 2.30
CA THR A 68 -3.43 -12.15 1.35
C THR A 68 -3.93 -13.59 1.15
N ASP A 69 -3.56 -14.20 0.03
CA ASP A 69 -3.68 -15.64 -0.26
C ASP A 69 -2.38 -16.41 0.01
N GLY A 70 -1.43 -15.78 0.70
CA GLY A 70 -0.15 -16.40 1.05
C GLY A 70 0.50 -15.78 2.27
N GLY A 71 0.51 -16.52 3.39
CA GLY A 71 0.94 -16.03 4.71
C GLY A 71 2.33 -15.42 4.73
N GLY A 72 3.30 -16.01 4.03
CA GLY A 72 4.65 -15.45 3.93
C GLY A 72 4.70 -14.06 3.29
N MET A 73 3.83 -13.79 2.33
CA MET A 73 3.68 -12.46 1.73
C MET A 73 3.09 -11.46 2.73
N GLY A 74 2.09 -11.88 3.49
CA GLY A 74 1.49 -11.07 4.55
C GLY A 74 2.52 -10.62 5.59
N VAL A 75 3.39 -11.54 6.04
CA VAL A 75 4.48 -11.24 6.99
C VAL A 75 5.46 -10.22 6.39
N ASN A 76 5.92 -10.42 5.14
CA ASN A 76 6.82 -9.49 4.48
C ASN A 76 6.22 -8.07 4.32
N ILE A 77 4.91 -7.98 4.02
CA ILE A 77 4.22 -6.68 3.95
C ILE A 77 4.15 -6.04 5.34
N ALA A 78 3.89 -6.82 6.39
CA ALA A 78 3.83 -6.31 7.76
C ALA A 78 5.19 -5.74 8.21
N ASP A 79 6.29 -6.45 7.94
CA ASP A 79 7.65 -5.99 8.23
C ASP A 79 7.98 -4.69 7.47
N ALA A 80 7.63 -4.64 6.17
CA ALA A 80 7.81 -3.43 5.37
C ALA A 80 6.99 -2.25 5.89
N CYS A 81 5.74 -2.48 6.31
CA CYS A 81 4.88 -1.48 6.92
C CYS A 81 5.46 -0.95 8.24
N ALA A 82 5.87 -1.83 9.13
CA ALA A 82 6.46 -1.49 10.42
C ALA A 82 7.74 -0.64 10.26
N SER A 83 8.62 -0.99 9.31
CA SER A 83 9.84 -0.23 9.01
C SER A 83 9.59 1.21 8.55
N LEU A 84 8.41 1.49 8.03
CA LEU A 84 7.96 2.81 7.57
C LEU A 84 7.07 3.53 8.58
N GLY A 85 6.88 2.96 9.78
CA GLY A 85 6.07 3.51 10.85
C GLY A 85 4.57 3.44 10.58
N LEU A 86 4.13 2.52 9.74
CA LEU A 86 2.73 2.13 9.62
C LEU A 86 2.36 1.15 10.73
N GLU A 87 1.11 1.12 11.11
CA GLU A 87 0.59 0.36 12.26
C GLU A 87 -0.21 -0.84 11.74
N VAL A 88 0.34 -2.04 11.93
CA VAL A 88 -0.31 -3.31 11.59
C VAL A 88 -0.90 -3.88 12.89
N GLU A 89 -2.00 -3.30 13.34
CA GLU A 89 -2.65 -3.67 14.58
C GLU A 89 -3.56 -4.89 14.40
N PRO A 90 -3.72 -5.70 15.47
CA PRO A 90 -4.69 -6.80 15.47
C PRO A 90 -6.11 -6.32 15.18
N LEU A 91 -6.94 -7.21 14.63
CA LEU A 91 -8.36 -6.95 14.48
C LEU A 91 -9.03 -6.74 15.85
N PRO A 92 -9.97 -5.78 15.95
CA PRO A 92 -10.85 -5.68 17.11
C PRO A 92 -11.61 -6.99 17.33
N GLU A 93 -11.86 -7.36 18.59
CA GLU A 93 -12.47 -8.67 18.92
C GLU A 93 -13.80 -8.89 18.22
N LYS A 94 -14.67 -7.86 18.19
CA LYS A 94 -15.93 -7.92 17.46
C LYS A 94 -15.76 -8.22 15.97
N ALA A 95 -14.72 -7.65 15.33
CA ALA A 95 -14.43 -7.92 13.93
C ALA A 95 -13.94 -9.35 13.72
N LYS A 96 -13.11 -9.86 14.64
CA LYS A 96 -12.67 -11.27 14.61
C LYS A 96 -13.82 -12.25 14.73
N GLU A 97 -14.76 -12.01 15.67
CA GLU A 97 -15.95 -12.85 15.84
C GLU A 97 -16.77 -12.89 14.54
N GLN A 98 -17.05 -11.76 13.95
CA GLN A 98 -17.82 -11.67 12.70
C GLN A 98 -17.11 -12.37 11.53
N LEU A 99 -15.81 -12.13 11.38
CA LEU A 99 -15.02 -12.75 10.33
C LEU A 99 -14.85 -14.26 10.54
N SER A 100 -14.74 -14.72 11.78
CA SER A 100 -14.65 -16.17 12.09
C SER A 100 -15.95 -16.93 11.77
N LEU A 101 -17.09 -16.26 11.72
CA LEU A 101 -18.35 -16.86 11.28
C LEU A 101 -18.47 -16.90 9.75
N LEU A 102 -17.82 -15.96 9.07
CA LEU A 102 -17.90 -15.80 7.62
C LEU A 102 -16.82 -16.61 6.89
N LEU A 103 -15.60 -16.54 7.39
CA LEU A 103 -14.43 -17.13 6.74
C LEU A 103 -14.28 -18.61 7.09
N PRO A 104 -13.83 -19.45 6.15
CA PRO A 104 -13.49 -20.84 6.42
C PRO A 104 -12.47 -20.98 7.56
N ARG A 105 -12.57 -22.08 8.32
CA ARG A 105 -11.71 -22.32 9.50
C ARG A 105 -10.21 -22.40 9.20
N PHE A 106 -9.83 -22.61 7.96
CA PHE A 106 -8.43 -22.64 7.55
C PHE A 106 -7.84 -21.26 7.32
N CYS A 107 -8.67 -20.21 7.24
CA CYS A 107 -8.21 -18.82 7.14
C CYS A 107 -7.70 -18.32 8.49
N SER A 108 -6.65 -17.51 8.46
CA SER A 108 -6.18 -16.80 9.63
C SER A 108 -6.96 -15.50 9.81
N VAL A 109 -7.81 -15.42 10.82
CA VAL A 109 -8.55 -14.20 11.18
C VAL A 109 -7.69 -13.32 12.08
N ALA A 110 -6.68 -12.72 11.49
CA ALA A 110 -5.71 -11.84 12.16
C ALA A 110 -5.37 -10.65 11.24
N ASN A 111 -4.40 -9.84 11.61
CA ASN A 111 -3.77 -8.89 10.72
C ASN A 111 -2.25 -9.15 10.75
N PRO A 112 -1.63 -9.64 9.69
CA PRO A 112 -2.17 -9.99 8.37
C PRO A 112 -3.23 -11.10 8.39
N MET A 113 -4.25 -10.97 7.52
CA MET A 113 -5.26 -11.98 7.29
C MET A 113 -4.82 -12.88 6.13
N ASP A 114 -4.67 -14.17 6.39
CA ASP A 114 -4.28 -15.16 5.38
C ASP A 114 -5.50 -16.01 4.98
N LEU A 115 -5.96 -15.81 3.74
CA LEU A 115 -7.07 -16.55 3.14
C LEU A 115 -6.61 -17.88 2.54
N THR A 116 -5.30 -18.14 2.54
CA THR A 116 -4.63 -19.33 2.04
C THR A 116 -4.77 -19.57 0.53
N GLY A 117 -4.15 -20.65 0.04
CA GLY A 117 -4.25 -21.10 -1.35
C GLY A 117 -5.63 -21.60 -1.79
N SER A 118 -6.65 -21.52 -0.93
CA SER A 118 -8.05 -21.83 -1.25
C SER A 118 -8.91 -20.57 -1.40
N ALA A 119 -8.29 -19.38 -1.44
CA ALA A 119 -8.99 -18.11 -1.60
C ALA A 119 -9.76 -18.06 -2.93
N THR A 120 -10.97 -17.47 -2.87
CA THR A 120 -11.79 -17.11 -4.03
C THR A 120 -11.91 -15.58 -4.14
N ASP A 121 -12.41 -15.11 -5.27
CA ASP A 121 -12.64 -13.68 -5.49
C ASP A 121 -13.61 -13.11 -4.44
N GLU A 122 -14.70 -13.82 -4.15
CA GLU A 122 -15.72 -13.44 -3.16
C GLU A 122 -15.12 -13.42 -1.75
N LEU A 123 -14.29 -14.41 -1.40
CA LEU A 123 -13.69 -14.48 -0.09
C LEU A 123 -12.77 -13.29 0.19
N PHE A 124 -12.00 -12.84 -0.81
CA PHE A 124 -11.23 -11.61 -0.72
C PHE A 124 -12.11 -10.37 -0.54
N ALA A 125 -13.20 -10.27 -1.33
CA ALA A 125 -14.10 -9.14 -1.29
C ALA A 125 -14.82 -9.04 0.07
N GLU A 126 -15.35 -10.15 0.59
CA GLU A 126 -16.01 -10.23 1.89
C GLU A 126 -15.05 -9.90 3.05
N ALA A 127 -13.84 -10.45 3.02
CA ALA A 127 -12.82 -10.15 4.01
C ALA A 127 -12.46 -8.65 4.01
N LEU A 128 -12.30 -8.05 2.83
CA LEU A 128 -12.01 -6.63 2.69
C LEU A 128 -13.17 -5.77 3.21
N GLU A 129 -14.39 -6.04 2.80
CA GLU A 129 -15.59 -5.30 3.24
C GLU A 129 -15.70 -5.29 4.76
N LYS A 130 -15.67 -6.45 5.39
CA LYS A 130 -15.83 -6.57 6.85
C LYS A 130 -14.70 -5.89 7.61
N THR A 131 -13.47 -5.97 7.13
CA THR A 131 -12.33 -5.31 7.79
C THR A 131 -12.35 -3.80 7.64
N LEU A 132 -12.77 -3.28 6.48
CA LEU A 132 -12.89 -1.84 6.27
C LEU A 132 -14.05 -1.22 7.06
N ASP A 133 -15.16 -1.94 7.21
CA ASP A 133 -16.33 -1.46 7.94
C ASP A 133 -16.15 -1.47 9.47
N THR A 134 -15.49 -2.49 10.00
CA THR A 134 -15.48 -2.75 11.46
C THR A 134 -14.12 -2.51 12.10
N GLY A 135 -13.03 -2.53 11.34
CA GLY A 135 -11.69 -2.62 11.90
C GLY A 135 -11.03 -1.31 12.29
N GLY A 136 -11.60 -0.16 11.93
CA GLY A 136 -10.94 1.12 12.20
C GLY A 136 -9.60 1.30 11.48
N TYR A 137 -9.37 0.58 10.38
CA TYR A 137 -8.20 0.74 9.52
C TYR A 137 -8.36 1.92 8.57
N ASP A 138 -7.25 2.56 8.26
CA ASP A 138 -7.22 3.76 7.41
C ASP A 138 -6.96 3.42 5.94
N ILE A 139 -6.27 2.31 5.70
CA ILE A 139 -5.88 1.81 4.38
C ILE A 139 -5.79 0.29 4.40
N ALA A 140 -6.04 -0.35 3.26
CA ALA A 140 -5.78 -1.78 3.10
C ALA A 140 -4.70 -2.05 2.06
N ILE A 141 -3.91 -3.11 2.29
CA ILE A 141 -3.04 -3.71 1.29
C ILE A 141 -3.56 -5.13 1.02
N VAL A 142 -3.99 -5.37 -0.21
CA VAL A 142 -4.45 -6.68 -0.67
C VAL A 142 -3.33 -7.31 -1.50
N ALA A 143 -2.83 -8.46 -1.04
CA ALA A 143 -1.81 -9.20 -1.75
C ALA A 143 -2.43 -10.40 -2.48
N ALA A 144 -2.49 -10.32 -3.80
CA ALA A 144 -2.99 -11.38 -4.68
C ALA A 144 -1.81 -12.02 -5.45
N LEU A 145 -1.52 -13.28 -5.12
CA LEU A 145 -0.38 -14.02 -5.69
C LEU A 145 -0.74 -14.81 -6.94
N TRP A 146 -2.05 -14.98 -7.20
CA TRP A 146 -2.56 -15.74 -8.34
C TRP A 146 -2.15 -17.22 -8.36
N GLY A 147 -1.84 -17.76 -7.19
CA GLY A 147 -1.62 -19.19 -6.98
C GLY A 147 -2.91 -20.00 -6.87
N PRO A 148 -3.93 -19.51 -6.12
CA PRO A 148 -5.21 -20.19 -6.00
C PRO A 148 -5.93 -20.31 -7.35
N PRO A 149 -6.40 -21.52 -7.73
CA PRO A 149 -7.06 -21.72 -9.02
C PRO A 149 -8.44 -21.04 -9.14
N ALA A 150 -9.03 -20.65 -7.99
CA ALA A 150 -10.32 -19.98 -7.94
C ALA A 150 -10.23 -18.45 -8.07
N LEU A 151 -9.02 -17.88 -8.15
CA LEU A 151 -8.85 -16.46 -8.42
C LEU A 151 -9.01 -16.16 -9.92
N THR A 152 -9.97 -15.32 -10.24
CA THR A 152 -10.32 -14.96 -11.62
C THR A 152 -10.08 -13.46 -11.89
N ASP A 153 -10.42 -13.03 -13.09
CA ASP A 153 -10.34 -11.62 -13.48
C ASP A 153 -11.36 -10.74 -12.73
N GLU A 154 -12.39 -11.35 -12.14
CA GLU A 154 -13.43 -10.66 -11.37
C GLU A 154 -12.92 -10.09 -10.04
N LEU A 155 -11.86 -10.66 -9.47
CA LEU A 155 -11.24 -10.16 -8.24
C LEU A 155 -10.98 -8.64 -8.29
N ALA A 156 -10.52 -8.13 -9.43
CA ALA A 156 -10.19 -6.71 -9.56
C ALA A 156 -11.42 -5.81 -9.47
N HIS A 157 -12.54 -6.25 -10.03
CA HIS A 157 -13.82 -5.55 -9.95
C HIS A 157 -14.36 -5.57 -8.52
N LEU A 158 -14.44 -6.74 -7.90
CA LEU A 158 -14.98 -6.90 -6.56
C LEU A 158 -14.19 -6.10 -5.51
N ILE A 159 -12.86 -6.14 -5.56
CA ILE A 159 -12.02 -5.34 -4.64
C ILE A 159 -12.25 -3.83 -4.84
N SER A 160 -12.38 -3.38 -6.09
CA SER A 160 -12.66 -1.97 -6.38
C SER A 160 -14.01 -1.53 -5.81
N GLU A 161 -15.06 -2.31 -6.04
CA GLU A 161 -16.40 -2.05 -5.49
C GLU A 161 -16.37 -1.89 -3.97
N LYS A 162 -15.72 -2.82 -3.25
CA LYS A 162 -15.64 -2.75 -1.78
C LYS A 162 -14.81 -1.56 -1.30
N ALA A 163 -13.74 -1.21 -2.01
CA ALA A 163 -12.93 -0.03 -1.70
C ALA A 163 -13.71 1.28 -1.87
N GLU A 164 -14.53 1.37 -2.91
CA GLU A 164 -15.39 2.52 -3.18
C GLU A 164 -16.50 2.66 -2.13
N LEU A 165 -17.21 1.57 -1.82
CA LEU A 165 -18.26 1.56 -0.79
C LEU A 165 -17.75 2.00 0.59
N ALA A 166 -16.58 1.50 0.99
CA ALA A 166 -15.95 1.89 2.25
C ALA A 166 -15.30 3.29 2.20
N ASN A 167 -15.17 3.88 1.02
CA ASN A 167 -14.43 5.13 0.78
C ASN A 167 -13.02 5.14 1.38
N LYS A 168 -12.34 4.00 1.35
CA LYS A 168 -10.97 3.84 1.87
C LYS A 168 -10.00 3.46 0.76
N PRO A 169 -8.73 3.93 0.83
CA PRO A 169 -7.74 3.54 -0.15
C PRO A 169 -7.38 2.06 0.00
N VAL A 170 -7.30 1.38 -1.13
CA VAL A 170 -6.81 0.01 -1.24
C VAL A 170 -5.62 -0.01 -2.19
N ILE A 171 -4.55 -0.67 -1.78
CA ILE A 171 -3.32 -0.87 -2.54
C ILE A 171 -3.19 -2.36 -2.82
N ILE A 172 -2.86 -2.70 -4.05
CA ILE A 172 -2.61 -4.08 -4.45
C ILE A 172 -1.12 -4.36 -4.43
N CYS A 173 -0.72 -5.42 -3.73
CA CYS A 173 0.60 -6.03 -3.83
C CYS A 173 0.49 -7.30 -4.66
N SER A 174 1.07 -7.33 -5.84
CA SER A 174 0.98 -8.51 -6.72
C SER A 174 2.31 -8.76 -7.41
N PRO A 175 3.21 -9.52 -6.76
CA PRO A 175 4.48 -9.92 -7.35
C PRO A 175 4.26 -10.96 -8.45
N GLY A 176 5.16 -11.01 -9.41
CA GLY A 176 5.18 -12.08 -10.40
C GLY A 176 5.62 -11.66 -11.79
N GLY A 177 5.58 -12.64 -12.69
CA GLY A 177 6.08 -12.54 -14.06
C GLY A 177 5.03 -12.07 -15.08
N VAL A 178 5.12 -12.64 -16.30
CA VAL A 178 4.28 -12.25 -17.44
C VAL A 178 2.80 -12.47 -17.17
N TYR A 179 2.44 -13.62 -16.58
CA TYR A 179 1.05 -13.96 -16.23
C TYR A 179 0.44 -12.90 -15.29
N THR A 180 1.14 -12.60 -14.22
CA THR A 180 0.69 -11.62 -13.21
C THR A 180 0.53 -10.22 -13.80
N ARG A 181 1.37 -9.84 -14.77
CA ARG A 181 1.26 -8.52 -15.43
C ARG A 181 -0.07 -8.33 -16.15
N ALA A 182 -0.60 -9.35 -16.79
CA ALA A 182 -1.92 -9.29 -17.42
C ALA A 182 -3.02 -9.09 -16.36
N LYS A 183 -2.98 -9.84 -15.26
CA LYS A 183 -3.89 -9.72 -14.13
C LYS A 183 -3.82 -8.33 -13.44
N THR A 184 -2.62 -7.83 -13.23
CA THR A 184 -2.44 -6.51 -12.60
C THR A 184 -2.92 -5.34 -13.45
N ALA A 185 -3.04 -5.52 -14.76
CA ALA A 185 -3.64 -4.51 -15.64
C ALA A 185 -5.13 -4.29 -15.33
N LEU A 186 -5.83 -5.34 -14.92
CA LEU A 186 -7.26 -5.25 -14.53
C LEU A 186 -7.43 -4.38 -13.27
N PHE A 187 -6.64 -4.59 -12.24
CA PHE A 187 -6.71 -3.74 -11.05
C PHE A 187 -6.52 -2.25 -11.39
N ARG A 188 -5.57 -1.92 -12.27
CA ARG A 188 -5.38 -0.53 -12.72
C ARG A 188 -6.58 0.02 -13.47
N LYS A 189 -7.24 -0.81 -14.30
CA LYS A 189 -8.46 -0.44 -15.02
C LYS A 189 -9.58 -0.05 -14.05
N TYR A 190 -9.66 -0.71 -12.91
CA TYR A 190 -10.62 -0.44 -11.84
C TYR A 190 -10.12 0.56 -10.79
N GLY A 191 -9.09 1.36 -11.09
CA GLY A 191 -8.65 2.44 -10.21
C GLY A 191 -7.87 1.99 -8.97
N LEU A 192 -7.33 0.79 -8.97
CA LEU A 192 -6.51 0.25 -7.88
C LEU A 192 -5.02 0.30 -8.23
N PRO A 193 -4.17 0.97 -7.45
CA PRO A 193 -2.73 0.99 -7.69
C PRO A 193 -2.09 -0.35 -7.31
N VAL A 194 -1.28 -0.89 -8.22
CA VAL A 194 -0.63 -2.20 -8.07
C VAL A 194 0.87 -2.05 -7.92
N PHE A 195 1.46 -2.73 -6.97
CA PHE A 195 2.90 -2.73 -6.70
C PHE A 195 3.47 -4.15 -6.74
N PRO A 196 4.70 -4.34 -7.26
CA PRO A 196 5.26 -5.67 -7.49
C PRO A 196 5.97 -6.25 -6.25
N SER A 197 6.09 -5.51 -5.16
CA SER A 197 6.76 -6.00 -3.96
C SER A 197 6.15 -5.43 -2.68
N PRO A 198 6.33 -6.13 -1.53
CA PRO A 198 5.95 -5.65 -0.19
C PRO A 198 6.44 -4.23 0.10
N GLU A 199 7.71 -3.97 -0.17
CA GLU A 199 8.36 -2.69 0.12
C GLU A 199 7.73 -1.55 -0.71
N SER A 200 7.44 -1.79 -1.98
CA SER A 200 6.83 -0.78 -2.84
C SER A 200 5.36 -0.50 -2.47
N ALA A 201 4.61 -1.54 -2.07
CA ALA A 201 3.25 -1.40 -1.57
C ALA A 201 3.20 -0.65 -0.23
N ALA A 202 4.06 -1.03 0.73
CA ALA A 202 4.16 -0.36 2.01
C ALA A 202 4.62 1.11 1.88
N ARG A 203 5.56 1.41 0.98
CA ARG A 203 5.96 2.80 0.66
C ARG A 203 4.79 3.61 0.13
N ALA A 204 4.02 3.06 -0.80
CA ALA A 204 2.85 3.72 -1.33
C ALA A 204 1.82 4.00 -0.22
N ALA A 205 1.53 3.03 0.64
CA ALA A 205 0.66 3.20 1.80
C ALA A 205 1.17 4.30 2.75
N SER A 206 2.47 4.29 3.08
CA SER A 206 3.09 5.31 3.94
C SER A 206 2.93 6.73 3.36
N ILE A 207 3.01 6.90 2.06
CA ILE A 207 2.85 8.21 1.40
C ILE A 207 1.39 8.67 1.46
N VAL A 208 0.44 7.77 1.18
CA VAL A 208 -1.00 8.05 1.29
C VAL A 208 -1.37 8.47 2.72
N CYS A 209 -0.79 7.82 3.72
CA CYS A 209 -0.98 8.15 5.13
C CYS A 209 -0.29 9.45 5.57
N ARG A 210 0.85 9.82 4.99
CA ARG A 210 1.57 11.08 5.31
C ARG A 210 0.87 12.32 4.77
N GLY A 211 0.27 12.22 3.59
CA GLY A 211 -0.39 13.34 2.94
C GLY A 211 -1.64 13.86 3.68
N GLY A 212 -2.23 13.05 4.55
CA GLY A 212 -3.36 13.44 5.40
C GLY A 212 -2.98 14.27 6.63
N ARG A 213 -1.70 14.38 6.96
CA ARG A 213 -1.21 15.22 8.05
C ARG A 213 -0.93 16.62 7.52
N ARG A 214 -1.80 17.56 7.82
CA ARG A 214 -1.43 18.97 7.78
C ARG A 214 -0.38 19.19 8.88
N ALA A 215 0.77 19.74 8.50
CA ALA A 215 1.80 20.17 9.43
C ALA A 215 1.25 21.23 10.39
#